data_9c973af3126a193415b0aac7483bc00e
#
_entry.id   9c973af3126a193415b0aac7483bc00e
#
_cell.length_a   1.000
_cell.length_b   1.000
_cell.length_c   1.000
_cell.angle_alpha   90.00
_cell.angle_beta   90.00
_cell.angle_gamma   90.00
#
_symmetry.space_group_name_H-M   'P 1'
#
loop_
_entity.id
_entity.type
_entity.pdbx_description
1 polymer ?
#
loop_
_entity_poly.entity_id
_entity_poly.type
_entity_poly.pdbx_seq_one_letter_code
_entity_poly.pdbx_strand_id
1 'polypeptide(L)'
;MMKRILLGLLCASMSLCAVAQNRVTKVLIPGARGLLAAEVQMPENKGTGKCPITILAHGFGGDKNWQLMKLVSDSLQMHGIASIRFDFNGHGESEGDFKDMTVPNEIEDLKRVVRYALQLDGCNGKIGLLGHSQGGVVVSMTEMNDTISAVTLLAPAAVLREDAIRGNTFGVLYNPINPPEYVELPGGRKLGREYILTAFRLPIYETAIRYQGAAFLIHGTGDRVAPYSYSERYKNIWKNSELHLMEEYDHGFSRHIEEIADLASNFLIKHLL
;
A
#
# COMPACT_ATOMS: atom_id res chain seq x y z
N MET A 1 -23.89 78.24 4.73
CA MET A 1 -23.21 77.24 3.79
C MET A 1 -22.72 76.08 4.59
N MET A 2 -23.50 74.99 4.61
CA MET A 2 -23.12 73.71 5.28
C MET A 2 -22.46 72.75 4.27
N LYS A 3 -21.21 72.38 4.49
CA LYS A 3 -20.53 71.34 3.74
C LYS A 3 -20.90 69.95 4.28
N ARG A 4 -21.61 69.18 3.50
CA ARG A 4 -21.85 67.72 3.77
C ARG A 4 -20.59 66.95 3.43
N ILE A 5 -20.02 66.25 4.43
CA ILE A 5 -18.95 65.29 4.27
C ILE A 5 -19.61 63.94 4.00
N LEU A 6 -19.38 63.36 2.82
CA LEU A 6 -19.82 62.01 2.45
C LEU A 6 -18.75 61.03 2.93
N LEU A 7 -19.10 60.19 3.89
CA LEU A 7 -18.23 59.11 4.39
C LEU A 7 -18.53 57.87 3.56
N GLY A 8 -17.60 57.50 2.64
CA GLY A 8 -17.70 56.29 1.86
C GLY A 8 -17.26 55.10 2.73
N LEU A 9 -18.17 54.15 3.01
CA LEU A 9 -17.83 52.83 3.57
C LEU A 9 -17.22 51.95 2.48
N LEU A 10 -15.94 51.68 2.62
CA LEU A 10 -15.23 50.65 1.80
C LEU A 10 -15.49 49.28 2.47
N CYS A 11 -16.45 48.51 1.96
CA CYS A 11 -16.58 47.09 2.33
C CYS A 11 -15.46 46.27 1.69
N ALA A 12 -14.43 45.97 2.45
CA ALA A 12 -13.44 44.97 2.04
C ALA A 12 -14.05 43.57 2.24
N SER A 13 -14.43 42.91 1.15
CA SER A 13 -14.80 41.51 1.16
C SER A 13 -13.54 40.67 1.33
N MET A 14 -13.26 40.24 2.55
CA MET A 14 -12.29 39.17 2.81
C MET A 14 -12.88 37.86 2.28
N SER A 15 -12.42 37.42 1.09
CA SER A 15 -12.60 36.03 0.66
C SER A 15 -11.79 35.13 1.59
N LEU A 16 -12.45 34.47 2.53
CA LEU A 16 -11.85 33.34 3.24
C LEU A 16 -11.65 32.23 2.19
N CYS A 17 -10.42 32.09 1.69
CA CYS A 17 -10.00 30.82 1.15
C CYS A 17 -10.03 29.80 2.29
N ALA A 18 -11.08 28.99 2.37
CA ALA A 18 -11.08 27.80 3.20
C ALA A 18 -9.96 26.90 2.65
N VAL A 19 -8.83 26.84 3.36
CA VAL A 19 -7.83 25.81 3.13
C VAL A 19 -8.53 24.50 3.47
N ALA A 20 -8.78 23.71 2.45
CA ALA A 20 -9.34 22.38 2.59
C ALA A 20 -8.43 21.57 3.53
N GLN A 21 -8.95 21.25 4.70
CA GLN A 21 -8.21 20.52 5.71
C GLN A 21 -8.34 19.04 5.37
N ASN A 22 -7.25 18.43 4.83
CA ASN A 22 -7.16 16.99 4.56
C ASN A 22 -7.65 16.22 5.81
N ARG A 23 -8.85 15.67 5.73
CA ARG A 23 -9.42 14.92 6.87
C ARG A 23 -8.85 13.50 6.84
N VAL A 24 -7.69 13.33 7.47
CA VAL A 24 -7.13 12.02 7.80
C VAL A 24 -7.63 11.64 9.19
N THR A 25 -8.31 10.52 9.29
CA THR A 25 -8.79 9.96 10.57
C THR A 25 -7.91 8.80 10.97
N LYS A 26 -7.27 8.88 12.14
CA LYS A 26 -6.52 7.77 12.73
C LYS A 26 -7.49 6.77 13.35
N VAL A 27 -7.29 5.49 13.04
CA VAL A 27 -8.11 4.38 13.55
C VAL A 27 -7.23 3.21 13.96
N LEU A 28 -7.76 2.37 14.85
CA LEU A 28 -7.16 1.09 15.21
C LEU A 28 -8.05 -0.04 14.69
N ILE A 29 -7.49 -0.95 13.92
CA ILE A 29 -8.21 -2.07 13.30
C ILE A 29 -7.68 -3.37 13.91
N PRO A 30 -8.54 -4.30 14.38
CA PRO A 30 -8.08 -5.59 14.89
C PRO A 30 -7.32 -6.37 13.81
N GLY A 31 -6.02 -6.58 13.99
CA GLY A 31 -5.15 -7.34 13.10
C GLY A 31 -5.00 -8.80 13.52
N ALA A 32 -4.12 -9.55 12.83
CA ALA A 32 -3.86 -10.96 13.12
C ALA A 32 -3.22 -11.18 14.51
N ARG A 33 -2.38 -10.23 14.95
CA ARG A 33 -1.58 -10.32 16.19
C ARG A 33 -1.62 -9.05 17.03
N GLY A 34 -2.71 -8.32 17.02
CA GLY A 34 -2.85 -7.06 17.74
C GLY A 34 -3.55 -5.99 16.91
N LEU A 35 -3.60 -4.77 17.41
CA LEU A 35 -4.24 -3.66 16.73
C LEU A 35 -3.32 -3.09 15.64
N LEU A 36 -3.88 -2.83 14.46
CA LEU A 36 -3.23 -2.16 13.36
C LEU A 36 -3.50 -0.66 13.42
N ALA A 37 -2.46 0.15 13.42
CA ALA A 37 -2.58 1.60 13.29
C ALA A 37 -2.84 1.94 11.82
N ALA A 38 -3.94 2.62 11.55
CA ALA A 38 -4.33 3.00 10.20
C ALA A 38 -4.78 4.46 10.11
N GLU A 39 -4.68 5.02 8.92
CA GLU A 39 -5.14 6.34 8.55
C GLU A 39 -6.14 6.23 7.40
N VAL A 40 -7.36 6.67 7.66
CA VAL A 40 -8.44 6.74 6.68
C VAL A 40 -8.52 8.16 6.12
N GLN A 41 -8.35 8.30 4.82
CA GLN A 41 -8.43 9.58 4.12
C GLN A 41 -9.66 9.57 3.22
N MET A 42 -10.68 10.35 3.59
CA MET A 42 -11.95 10.44 2.85
C MET A 42 -11.93 11.63 1.89
N PRO A 43 -12.59 11.54 0.73
CA PRO A 43 -12.75 12.69 -0.18
C PRO A 43 -13.52 13.84 0.47
N GLU A 44 -13.14 15.07 0.14
CA GLU A 44 -13.65 16.29 0.84
C GLU A 44 -15.11 16.63 0.54
N ASN A 45 -15.59 16.40 -0.66
CA ASN A 45 -16.92 16.84 -1.07
C ASN A 45 -17.70 15.75 -1.75
N LYS A 46 -18.49 15.15 -0.93
CA LYS A 46 -19.35 14.22 -1.61
C LYS A 46 -20.68 14.33 -0.96
N GLY A 47 -21.56 14.93 -1.64
CA GLY A 47 -22.93 14.87 -1.24
C GLY A 47 -23.26 13.54 -0.49
N THR A 48 -24.42 13.06 -0.45
CA THR A 48 -24.80 11.79 0.21
C THR A 48 -24.27 10.52 -0.46
N GLY A 49 -23.27 10.64 -1.36
CA GLY A 49 -22.76 9.53 -2.18
C GLY A 49 -21.62 8.73 -1.53
N LYS A 50 -21.70 7.41 -1.67
CA LYS A 50 -20.62 6.48 -1.29
C LYS A 50 -19.51 6.48 -2.35
N CYS A 51 -18.24 6.25 -1.93
CA CYS A 51 -17.08 6.25 -2.81
C CYS A 51 -16.33 4.90 -2.77
N PRO A 52 -15.50 4.59 -3.79
CA PRO A 52 -14.56 3.49 -3.74
C PRO A 52 -13.49 3.75 -2.67
N ILE A 53 -12.84 2.69 -2.20
CA ILE A 53 -11.73 2.78 -1.24
C ILE A 53 -10.53 2.02 -1.78
N THR A 54 -9.35 2.62 -1.73
CA THR A 54 -8.07 1.95 -1.99
C THR A 54 -7.32 1.70 -0.69
N ILE A 55 -6.82 0.47 -0.51
CA ILE A 55 -5.99 0.10 0.64
C ILE A 55 -4.54 -0.02 0.17
N LEU A 56 -3.62 0.62 0.91
CA LEU A 56 -2.21 0.70 0.57
C LEU A 56 -1.37 -0.07 1.60
N ALA A 57 -0.66 -1.08 1.12
CA ALA A 57 0.15 -2.02 1.88
C ALA A 57 1.65 -1.75 1.67
N HIS A 58 2.36 -1.37 2.74
CA HIS A 58 3.80 -1.07 2.69
C HIS A 58 4.66 -2.33 2.56
N GLY A 59 5.96 -2.16 2.24
CA GLY A 59 6.93 -3.23 2.14
C GLY A 59 7.57 -3.61 3.47
N PHE A 60 8.47 -4.60 3.42
CA PHE A 60 9.25 -5.11 4.54
C PHE A 60 9.92 -3.99 5.33
N GLY A 61 9.64 -3.91 6.64
CA GLY A 61 10.21 -2.90 7.53
C GLY A 61 9.82 -1.46 7.23
N GLY A 62 8.84 -1.23 6.35
CA GLY A 62 8.25 0.07 6.06
C GLY A 62 7.13 0.44 7.04
N ASP A 63 6.41 1.51 6.72
CA ASP A 63 5.24 1.97 7.46
C ASP A 63 4.27 2.76 6.55
N LYS A 64 3.08 3.07 7.07
CA LYS A 64 2.01 3.82 6.38
C LYS A 64 2.39 5.25 5.98
N ASN A 65 3.51 5.77 6.52
CA ASN A 65 3.92 7.16 6.32
C ASN A 65 4.85 7.36 5.12
N TRP A 66 5.19 6.29 4.39
CA TRP A 66 6.02 6.41 3.20
C TRP A 66 5.43 7.42 2.21
N GLN A 67 6.26 8.35 1.74
CA GLN A 67 5.81 9.50 0.94
C GLN A 67 5.04 9.10 -0.32
N LEU A 68 5.46 8.05 -1.03
CA LEU A 68 4.75 7.58 -2.21
C LEU A 68 3.30 7.20 -1.89
N MET A 69 3.05 6.51 -0.78
CA MET A 69 1.70 6.14 -0.37
C MET A 69 0.85 7.36 0.00
N LYS A 70 1.46 8.41 0.60
CA LYS A 70 0.76 9.67 0.88
C LYS A 70 0.36 10.37 -0.40
N LEU A 71 1.27 10.48 -1.38
CA LEU A 71 0.99 11.09 -2.69
C LEU A 71 -0.13 10.34 -3.43
N VAL A 72 -0.10 9.01 -3.45
CA VAL A 72 -1.20 8.22 -4.02
C VAL A 72 -2.52 8.49 -3.28
N SER A 73 -2.51 8.52 -1.95
CA SER A 73 -3.71 8.83 -1.15
C SER A 73 -4.27 10.21 -1.46
N ASP A 74 -3.42 11.23 -1.58
CA ASP A 74 -3.81 12.59 -1.91
C ASP A 74 -4.40 12.68 -3.32
N SER A 75 -3.78 12.04 -4.30
CA SER A 75 -4.28 11.95 -5.67
C SER A 75 -5.65 11.26 -5.73
N LEU A 76 -5.81 10.12 -5.07
CA LEU A 76 -7.09 9.40 -5.00
C LEU A 76 -8.19 10.25 -4.35
N GLN A 77 -7.88 10.95 -3.25
CA GLN A 77 -8.80 11.83 -2.55
C GLN A 77 -9.34 12.94 -3.47
N MET A 78 -8.47 13.60 -4.23
CA MET A 78 -8.86 14.64 -5.20
C MET A 78 -9.84 14.12 -6.25
N HIS A 79 -9.72 12.84 -6.62
CA HIS A 79 -10.59 12.19 -7.61
C HIS A 79 -11.81 11.48 -7.00
N GLY A 80 -12.06 11.64 -5.71
CA GLY A 80 -13.28 11.10 -5.10
C GLY A 80 -13.18 9.66 -4.63
N ILE A 81 -11.98 9.13 -4.48
CA ILE A 81 -11.68 7.79 -3.97
C ILE A 81 -11.09 7.94 -2.57
N ALA A 82 -11.64 7.22 -1.60
CA ALA A 82 -11.05 7.16 -0.26
C ALA A 82 -9.82 6.25 -0.25
N SER A 83 -8.96 6.43 0.75
CA SER A 83 -7.81 5.55 0.94
C SER A 83 -7.63 5.15 2.41
N ILE A 84 -7.05 3.97 2.62
CA ILE A 84 -6.60 3.49 3.92
C ILE A 84 -5.13 3.11 3.79
N ARG A 85 -4.27 3.82 4.52
CA ARG A 85 -2.86 3.46 4.74
C ARG A 85 -2.76 2.87 6.15
N PHE A 86 -2.10 1.74 6.31
CA PHE A 86 -1.98 1.08 7.62
C PHE A 86 -0.59 0.48 7.80
N ASP A 87 -0.22 0.26 9.06
CA ASP A 87 0.97 -0.49 9.42
C ASP A 87 0.58 -1.95 9.68
N PHE A 88 1.32 -2.90 9.09
CA PHE A 88 1.19 -4.32 9.45
C PHE A 88 1.58 -4.55 10.92
N ASN A 89 1.08 -5.61 11.54
CA ASN A 89 1.52 -5.99 12.90
C ASN A 89 3.04 -6.07 12.98
N GLY A 90 3.61 -5.53 14.06
CA GLY A 90 5.07 -5.43 14.27
C GLY A 90 5.77 -4.32 13.48
N HIS A 91 5.02 -3.45 12.78
CA HIS A 91 5.54 -2.31 12.04
C HIS A 91 4.95 -0.98 12.54
N GLY A 92 5.68 0.10 12.32
CA GLY A 92 5.24 1.46 12.58
C GLY A 92 4.63 1.68 13.96
N GLU A 93 3.34 2.10 13.98
CA GLU A 93 2.56 2.33 15.21
C GLU A 93 1.63 1.14 15.55
N SER A 94 1.64 0.05 14.78
CA SER A 94 0.85 -1.15 15.05
C SER A 94 1.43 -1.98 16.19
N GLU A 95 0.56 -2.71 16.88
CA GLU A 95 0.99 -3.66 17.91
C GLU A 95 1.72 -4.87 17.31
N GLY A 96 2.41 -5.62 18.17
CA GLY A 96 3.19 -6.80 17.81
C GLY A 96 4.68 -6.51 17.78
N ASP A 97 5.46 -7.56 17.57
CA ASP A 97 6.92 -7.49 17.42
C ASP A 97 7.30 -7.82 15.97
N PHE A 98 8.19 -7.03 15.38
CA PHE A 98 8.71 -7.27 14.04
C PHE A 98 9.29 -8.68 13.88
N LYS A 99 9.91 -9.23 14.93
CA LYS A 99 10.43 -10.59 14.93
C LYS A 99 9.36 -11.65 14.66
N ASP A 100 8.12 -11.37 15.06
CA ASP A 100 7.00 -12.31 14.93
C ASP A 100 6.18 -12.11 13.64
N MET A 101 6.55 -11.14 12.80
CA MET A 101 5.96 -10.88 11.51
C MET A 101 6.16 -12.07 10.57
N THR A 102 5.12 -12.41 9.80
CA THR A 102 5.18 -13.36 8.69
C THR A 102 4.27 -12.91 7.55
N VAL A 103 4.58 -13.28 6.30
CA VAL A 103 3.70 -12.96 5.16
C VAL A 103 2.27 -13.49 5.34
N PRO A 104 2.02 -14.72 5.86
CA PRO A 104 0.67 -15.17 6.17
C PRO A 104 -0.09 -14.28 7.17
N ASN A 105 0.60 -13.75 8.19
CA ASN A 105 -0.03 -12.82 9.14
C ASN A 105 -0.37 -11.48 8.47
N GLU A 106 0.51 -10.96 7.63
CA GLU A 106 0.26 -9.72 6.87
C GLU A 106 -0.90 -9.89 5.87
N ILE A 107 -1.05 -11.07 5.26
CA ILE A 107 -2.22 -11.38 4.43
C ILE A 107 -3.51 -11.32 5.26
N GLU A 108 -3.50 -11.86 6.47
CA GLU A 108 -4.67 -11.78 7.35
C GLU A 108 -4.92 -10.34 7.84
N ASP A 109 -3.87 -9.57 8.14
CA ASP A 109 -4.00 -8.14 8.46
C ASP A 109 -4.68 -7.39 7.30
N LEU A 110 -4.21 -7.57 6.07
CA LEU A 110 -4.80 -6.93 4.89
C LEU A 110 -6.27 -7.34 4.71
N LYS A 111 -6.61 -8.62 4.86
CA LYS A 111 -8.01 -9.09 4.81
C LYS A 111 -8.89 -8.40 5.85
N ARG A 112 -8.38 -8.15 7.05
CA ARG A 112 -9.11 -7.43 8.11
C ARG A 112 -9.30 -5.96 7.76
N VAL A 113 -8.29 -5.31 7.19
CA VAL A 113 -8.41 -3.93 6.70
C VAL A 113 -9.43 -3.84 5.56
N VAL A 114 -9.46 -4.81 4.63
CA VAL A 114 -10.49 -4.88 3.56
C VAL A 114 -11.89 -5.01 4.17
N ARG A 115 -12.09 -5.91 5.14
CA ARG A 115 -13.40 -6.06 5.82
C ARG A 115 -13.81 -4.77 6.55
N TYR A 116 -12.87 -4.09 7.20
CA TYR A 116 -13.10 -2.80 7.83
C TYR A 116 -13.53 -1.75 6.79
N ALA A 117 -12.83 -1.65 5.66
CA ALA A 117 -13.16 -0.72 4.58
C ALA A 117 -14.58 -0.91 4.05
N LEU A 118 -15.02 -2.16 3.88
CA LEU A 118 -16.37 -2.51 3.42
C LEU A 118 -17.48 -2.10 4.42
N GLN A 119 -17.13 -1.97 5.70
CA GLN A 119 -18.06 -1.56 6.77
C GLN A 119 -18.11 -0.04 6.98
N LEU A 120 -17.23 0.73 6.35
CA LEU A 120 -17.28 2.18 6.43
C LEU A 120 -18.53 2.73 5.74
N ASP A 121 -19.26 3.61 6.41
CA ASP A 121 -20.51 4.22 5.91
C ASP A 121 -20.34 4.89 4.53
N GLY A 122 -19.15 5.38 4.24
CA GLY A 122 -18.82 6.01 2.95
C GLY A 122 -18.39 5.05 1.84
N CYS A 123 -18.30 3.74 2.07
CA CYS A 123 -17.86 2.76 1.06
C CYS A 123 -18.99 2.35 0.11
N ASN A 124 -18.71 2.32 -1.21
CA ASN A 124 -19.65 1.82 -2.23
C ASN A 124 -19.45 0.34 -2.58
N GLY A 125 -18.55 -0.37 -1.88
CA GLY A 125 -18.22 -1.77 -2.11
C GLY A 125 -17.10 -2.02 -3.12
N LYS A 126 -16.66 -1.03 -3.90
CA LYS A 126 -15.49 -1.17 -4.78
C LYS A 126 -14.22 -0.95 -4.01
N ILE A 127 -13.34 -1.94 -4.00
CA ILE A 127 -12.04 -1.91 -3.30
C ILE A 127 -10.90 -2.00 -4.30
N GLY A 128 -9.96 -1.06 -4.21
CA GLY A 128 -8.65 -1.14 -4.84
C GLY A 128 -7.59 -1.58 -3.84
N LEU A 129 -6.56 -2.30 -4.30
CA LEU A 129 -5.38 -2.60 -3.50
C LEU A 129 -4.13 -2.07 -4.17
N LEU A 130 -3.23 -1.48 -3.38
CA LEU A 130 -1.88 -1.14 -3.80
C LEU A 130 -0.90 -1.76 -2.81
N GLY A 131 0.12 -2.46 -3.32
CA GLY A 131 1.17 -3.02 -2.48
C GLY A 131 2.58 -2.77 -3.03
N HIS A 132 3.49 -2.36 -2.16
CA HIS A 132 4.91 -2.21 -2.49
C HIS A 132 5.74 -3.36 -1.94
N SER A 133 6.68 -3.87 -2.73
CA SER A 133 7.66 -4.85 -2.26
C SER A 133 6.99 -6.09 -1.64
N GLN A 134 7.28 -6.45 -0.37
CA GLN A 134 6.57 -7.51 0.35
C GLN A 134 5.06 -7.26 0.43
N GLY A 135 4.62 -6.00 0.63
CA GLY A 135 3.19 -5.64 0.56
C GLY A 135 2.55 -5.96 -0.79
N GLY A 136 3.33 -5.90 -1.88
CA GLY A 136 2.90 -6.36 -3.21
C GLY A 136 2.66 -7.88 -3.26
N VAL A 137 3.52 -8.67 -2.61
CA VAL A 137 3.30 -10.11 -2.45
C VAL A 137 2.05 -10.39 -1.62
N VAL A 138 1.89 -9.69 -0.48
CA VAL A 138 0.71 -9.80 0.38
C VAL A 138 -0.57 -9.50 -0.41
N VAL A 139 -0.60 -8.39 -1.16
CA VAL A 139 -1.74 -8.03 -2.02
C VAL A 139 -2.05 -9.14 -3.03
N SER A 140 -1.03 -9.65 -3.73
CA SER A 140 -1.20 -10.69 -4.76
C SER A 140 -1.74 -12.02 -4.22
N MET A 141 -1.56 -12.28 -2.92
CA MET A 141 -1.97 -13.51 -2.23
C MET A 141 -3.24 -13.36 -1.38
N THR A 142 -3.90 -12.21 -1.39
CA THR A 142 -5.00 -11.93 -0.44
C THR A 142 -6.29 -12.74 -0.71
N GLU A 143 -6.49 -13.30 -1.91
CA GLU A 143 -7.62 -14.20 -2.26
C GLU A 143 -9.03 -13.66 -1.93
N MET A 144 -9.26 -12.37 -2.15
CA MET A 144 -10.59 -11.72 -2.03
C MET A 144 -11.09 -11.26 -3.41
N ASN A 145 -10.98 -12.12 -4.42
CA ASN A 145 -11.11 -11.78 -5.83
C ASN A 145 -12.46 -11.14 -6.20
N ASP A 146 -13.56 -11.60 -5.60
CA ASP A 146 -14.90 -11.06 -5.87
C ASP A 146 -15.12 -9.66 -5.26
N THR A 147 -14.24 -9.26 -4.35
CA THR A 147 -14.31 -7.97 -3.65
C THR A 147 -13.38 -6.93 -4.26
N ILE A 148 -12.24 -7.37 -4.79
CA ILE A 148 -11.18 -6.49 -5.27
C ILE A 148 -11.39 -6.12 -6.73
N SER A 149 -11.62 -4.83 -7.00
CA SER A 149 -11.89 -4.30 -8.34
C SER A 149 -10.60 -4.02 -9.14
N ALA A 150 -9.54 -3.61 -8.49
CA ALA A 150 -8.25 -3.30 -9.13
C ALA A 150 -7.07 -3.54 -8.19
N VAL A 151 -5.94 -3.96 -8.74
CA VAL A 151 -4.69 -4.20 -8.01
C VAL A 151 -3.54 -3.44 -8.67
N THR A 152 -2.73 -2.74 -7.85
CA THR A 152 -1.47 -2.14 -8.28
C THR A 152 -0.32 -2.72 -7.47
N LEU A 153 0.69 -3.27 -8.12
CA LEU A 153 1.90 -3.78 -7.48
C LEU A 153 3.11 -2.92 -7.86
N LEU A 154 3.78 -2.38 -6.87
CA LEU A 154 5.00 -1.61 -7.00
C LEU A 154 6.19 -2.48 -6.57
N ALA A 155 7.07 -2.84 -7.51
CA ALA A 155 8.26 -3.66 -7.27
C ALA A 155 7.98 -4.89 -6.36
N PRO A 156 6.98 -5.75 -6.67
CA PRO A 156 6.58 -6.85 -5.78
C PRO A 156 7.76 -7.81 -5.53
N ALA A 157 8.14 -7.99 -4.26
CA ALA A 157 9.33 -8.71 -3.85
C ALA A 157 9.11 -10.23 -3.73
N ALA A 158 8.62 -10.88 -4.79
CA ALA A 158 8.42 -12.34 -4.78
C ALA A 158 9.74 -13.13 -4.64
N VAL A 159 10.88 -12.46 -4.75
CA VAL A 159 12.22 -12.98 -4.41
C VAL A 159 12.32 -13.50 -2.98
N LEU A 160 11.50 -13.00 -2.04
CA LEU A 160 11.52 -13.40 -0.64
C LEU A 160 11.41 -14.92 -0.41
N ARG A 161 10.69 -15.63 -1.29
CA ARG A 161 10.62 -17.09 -1.25
C ARG A 161 11.96 -17.73 -1.61
N GLU A 162 12.60 -17.27 -2.68
CA GLU A 162 13.90 -17.77 -3.12
C GLU A 162 15.01 -17.40 -2.13
N ASP A 163 14.94 -16.24 -1.51
CA ASP A 163 15.87 -15.85 -0.45
C ASP A 163 15.74 -16.77 0.77
N ALA A 164 14.51 -17.10 1.18
CA ALA A 164 14.28 -18.08 2.24
C ALA A 164 14.79 -19.48 1.87
N ILE A 165 14.60 -19.94 0.62
CA ILE A 165 15.09 -21.23 0.13
C ILE A 165 16.62 -21.27 0.10
N ARG A 166 17.27 -20.19 -0.34
CA ARG A 166 18.73 -20.07 -0.38
C ARG A 166 19.37 -19.88 1.00
N GLY A 167 18.59 -19.54 2.02
CA GLY A 167 19.11 -19.20 3.34
C GLY A 167 19.91 -17.89 3.32
N ASN A 168 19.43 -16.89 2.58
CA ASN A 168 20.07 -15.58 2.47
C ASN A 168 19.00 -14.49 2.35
N THR A 169 18.84 -13.69 3.39
CA THR A 169 17.94 -12.54 3.38
C THR A 169 18.75 -11.26 3.62
N PHE A 170 18.70 -10.32 2.68
CA PHE A 170 19.49 -9.07 2.72
C PHE A 170 21.00 -9.28 2.97
N GLY A 171 21.57 -10.35 2.42
CA GLY A 171 22.98 -10.67 2.56
C GLY A 171 23.36 -11.43 3.84
N VAL A 172 22.40 -11.67 4.75
CA VAL A 172 22.60 -12.45 5.96
C VAL A 172 22.32 -13.93 5.69
N LEU A 173 23.34 -14.77 5.92
CA LEU A 173 23.29 -16.21 5.66
C LEU A 173 22.75 -16.96 6.88
N TYR A 174 21.92 -17.96 6.64
CA TYR A 174 21.40 -18.88 7.66
C TYR A 174 21.11 -20.27 7.07
N ASN A 175 20.95 -21.27 7.93
CA ASN A 175 20.51 -22.59 7.48
C ASN A 175 18.99 -22.54 7.20
N PRO A 176 18.53 -22.68 5.94
CA PRO A 176 17.11 -22.55 5.61
C PRO A 176 16.24 -23.72 6.12
N ILE A 177 16.84 -24.89 6.38
CA ILE A 177 16.12 -26.09 6.87
C ILE A 177 15.97 -26.04 8.39
N ASN A 178 16.96 -25.50 9.10
CA ASN A 178 16.93 -25.33 10.55
C ASN A 178 17.43 -23.92 10.90
N PRO A 179 16.62 -22.88 10.61
CA PRO A 179 17.02 -21.51 10.90
C PRO A 179 17.10 -21.27 12.42
N PRO A 180 17.96 -20.35 12.87
CA PRO A 180 18.01 -19.95 14.29
C PRO A 180 16.68 -19.33 14.72
N GLU A 181 16.50 -19.07 16.02
CA GLU A 181 15.29 -18.41 16.53
C GLU A 181 15.00 -17.09 15.81
N TYR A 182 16.04 -16.34 15.51
CA TYR A 182 15.99 -15.14 14.66
C TYR A 182 17.33 -14.93 13.94
N VAL A 183 17.27 -14.16 12.86
CA VAL A 183 18.43 -13.67 12.12
C VAL A 183 18.48 -12.15 12.30
N GLU A 184 19.62 -11.61 12.69
CA GLU A 184 19.80 -10.17 12.80
C GLU A 184 20.16 -9.59 11.42
N LEU A 185 19.27 -8.76 10.90
CA LEU A 185 19.43 -8.11 9.61
C LEU A 185 20.23 -6.81 9.72
N PRO A 186 20.78 -6.28 8.61
CA PRO A 186 21.37 -4.95 8.60
C PRO A 186 20.42 -3.91 9.22
N GLY A 187 20.94 -3.07 10.11
CA GLY A 187 20.11 -2.13 10.88
C GLY A 187 19.52 -2.68 12.19
N GLY A 188 19.90 -3.91 12.59
CA GLY A 188 19.58 -4.47 13.91
C GLY A 188 18.17 -5.06 14.05
N ARG A 189 17.38 -5.15 12.96
CA ARG A 189 16.08 -5.82 12.99
C ARG A 189 16.25 -7.33 13.09
N LYS A 190 15.43 -7.97 13.91
CA LYS A 190 15.42 -9.42 14.09
C LYS A 190 14.35 -10.05 13.21
N LEU A 191 14.77 -10.83 12.22
CA LEU A 191 13.87 -11.64 11.40
C LEU A 191 13.65 -13.00 12.07
N GLY A 192 12.44 -13.29 12.48
CA GLY A 192 12.15 -14.51 13.22
C GLY A 192 12.17 -15.78 12.37
N ARG A 193 12.39 -16.90 13.03
CA ARG A 193 12.38 -18.25 12.42
C ARG A 193 11.10 -18.51 11.62
N GLU A 194 9.95 -18.11 12.15
CA GLU A 194 8.64 -18.35 11.52
C GLU A 194 8.50 -17.63 10.19
N TYR A 195 9.07 -16.43 10.04
CA TYR A 195 9.13 -15.77 8.74
C TYR A 195 9.85 -16.64 7.72
N ILE A 196 11.05 -17.12 8.07
CA ILE A 196 11.88 -17.93 7.16
C ILE A 196 11.17 -19.22 6.75
N LEU A 197 10.62 -19.95 7.73
CA LEU A 197 9.93 -21.23 7.48
C LEU A 197 8.64 -21.06 6.67
N THR A 198 7.91 -19.97 6.89
CA THR A 198 6.67 -19.68 6.13
C THR A 198 6.99 -19.15 4.74
N ALA A 199 7.96 -18.21 4.61
CA ALA A 199 8.39 -17.68 3.32
C ALA A 199 8.92 -18.77 2.39
N PHE A 200 9.68 -19.73 2.90
CA PHE A 200 10.18 -20.91 2.17
C PHE A 200 9.08 -21.66 1.40
N ARG A 201 7.85 -21.71 1.93
CA ARG A 201 6.73 -22.51 1.40
C ARG A 201 5.65 -21.69 0.72
N LEU A 202 5.80 -20.36 0.62
CA LEU A 202 4.75 -19.51 0.06
C LEU A 202 4.39 -19.87 -1.37
N PRO A 203 3.14 -20.21 -1.67
CA PRO A 203 2.66 -20.47 -3.03
C PRO A 203 2.30 -19.16 -3.73
N ILE A 204 3.29 -18.26 -3.94
CA ILE A 204 3.06 -16.88 -4.37
C ILE A 204 2.29 -16.82 -5.69
N TYR A 205 2.85 -17.36 -6.74
CA TYR A 205 2.24 -17.31 -8.08
C TYR A 205 1.06 -18.27 -8.23
N GLU A 206 1.12 -19.40 -7.52
CA GLU A 206 0.06 -20.41 -7.47
C GLU A 206 -1.22 -19.85 -6.81
N THR A 207 -1.07 -18.88 -5.91
CA THR A 207 -2.18 -18.14 -5.31
C THR A 207 -2.58 -16.95 -6.20
N ALA A 208 -1.60 -16.14 -6.62
CA ALA A 208 -1.84 -14.94 -7.39
C ALA A 208 -2.60 -15.18 -8.70
N ILE A 209 -2.37 -16.33 -9.38
CA ILE A 209 -3.02 -16.66 -10.66
C ILE A 209 -4.56 -16.70 -10.56
N ARG A 210 -5.12 -16.82 -9.36
CA ARG A 210 -6.57 -16.84 -9.13
C ARG A 210 -7.23 -15.48 -9.32
N TYR A 211 -6.46 -14.38 -9.21
CA TYR A 211 -6.96 -13.04 -9.46
C TYR A 211 -7.13 -12.81 -10.96
N GLN A 212 -8.33 -12.39 -11.39
CA GLN A 212 -8.69 -12.19 -12.81
C GLN A 212 -9.09 -10.73 -13.11
N GLY A 213 -9.07 -9.86 -12.09
CA GLY A 213 -9.41 -8.45 -12.23
C GLY A 213 -8.30 -7.63 -12.90
N ALA A 214 -8.52 -6.32 -13.00
CA ALA A 214 -7.55 -5.39 -13.56
C ALA A 214 -6.31 -5.27 -12.66
N ALA A 215 -5.12 -5.44 -13.21
CA ALA A 215 -3.88 -5.36 -12.48
C ALA A 215 -2.85 -4.47 -13.18
N PHE A 216 -2.10 -3.70 -12.39
CA PHE A 216 -1.01 -2.86 -12.85
C PHE A 216 0.27 -3.17 -12.08
N LEU A 217 1.36 -3.34 -12.81
CA LEU A 217 2.68 -3.62 -12.24
C LEU A 217 3.64 -2.52 -12.68
N ILE A 218 4.34 -1.93 -11.72
CA ILE A 218 5.42 -0.97 -11.98
C ILE A 218 6.69 -1.51 -11.34
N HIS A 219 7.78 -1.59 -12.10
CA HIS A 219 9.05 -2.10 -11.58
C HIS A 219 10.24 -1.38 -12.21
N GLY A 220 11.22 -1.01 -11.38
CA GLY A 220 12.46 -0.42 -11.85
C GLY A 220 13.43 -1.48 -12.40
N THR A 221 14.04 -1.25 -13.57
CA THR A 221 15.04 -2.17 -14.09
C THR A 221 16.36 -2.11 -13.33
N GLY A 222 16.61 -1.03 -12.58
CA GLY A 222 17.75 -0.86 -11.67
C GLY A 222 17.52 -1.40 -10.27
N ASP A 223 16.39 -2.08 -10.01
CA ASP A 223 16.08 -2.67 -8.71
C ASP A 223 17.07 -3.79 -8.35
N ARG A 224 17.81 -3.58 -7.23
CA ARG A 224 18.80 -4.54 -6.71
C ARG A 224 18.29 -5.35 -5.53
N VAL A 225 17.06 -5.09 -5.06
CA VAL A 225 16.41 -5.81 -3.97
C VAL A 225 15.54 -6.93 -4.52
N ALA A 226 14.67 -6.59 -5.46
CA ALA A 226 13.80 -7.54 -6.13
C ALA A 226 13.97 -7.39 -7.66
N PRO A 227 14.57 -8.35 -8.36
CA PRO A 227 14.67 -8.30 -9.82
C PRO A 227 13.32 -8.13 -10.51
N TYR A 228 13.23 -7.26 -11.52
CA TYR A 228 11.97 -6.98 -12.23
C TYR A 228 11.39 -8.21 -12.95
N SER A 229 12.19 -9.26 -13.18
CA SER A 229 11.72 -10.54 -13.72
C SER A 229 10.61 -11.19 -12.89
N TYR A 230 10.50 -10.86 -11.59
CA TYR A 230 9.37 -11.30 -10.76
C TYR A 230 8.07 -10.61 -11.16
N SER A 231 8.10 -9.34 -11.59
CA SER A 231 6.93 -8.66 -12.16
C SER A 231 6.56 -9.22 -13.53
N GLU A 232 7.54 -9.61 -14.37
CA GLU A 232 7.26 -10.28 -15.64
C GLU A 232 6.53 -11.63 -15.41
N ARG A 233 6.87 -12.35 -14.34
CA ARG A 233 6.14 -13.59 -13.97
C ARG A 233 4.69 -13.30 -13.58
N TYR A 234 4.40 -12.24 -12.81
CA TYR A 234 3.02 -11.81 -12.56
C TYR A 234 2.29 -11.43 -13.85
N LYS A 235 2.93 -10.65 -14.73
CA LYS A 235 2.38 -10.29 -16.04
C LYS A 235 2.00 -11.52 -16.87
N ASN A 236 2.81 -12.56 -16.82
CA ASN A 236 2.57 -13.80 -17.58
C ASN A 236 1.35 -14.59 -17.06
N ILE A 237 1.08 -14.56 -15.77
CA ILE A 237 -0.07 -15.28 -15.17
C ILE A 237 -1.34 -14.43 -15.10
N TRP A 238 -1.24 -13.10 -15.08
CA TRP A 238 -2.38 -12.18 -15.04
C TRP A 238 -2.72 -11.66 -16.44
N LYS A 239 -3.74 -12.24 -17.06
CA LYS A 239 -4.14 -11.90 -18.44
C LYS A 239 -4.60 -10.45 -18.56
N ASN A 240 -5.31 -9.93 -17.56
CA ASN A 240 -5.81 -8.57 -17.51
C ASN A 240 -4.87 -7.66 -16.72
N SER A 241 -3.61 -7.58 -17.15
CA SER A 241 -2.60 -6.76 -16.48
C SER A 241 -1.81 -5.90 -17.45
N GLU A 242 -1.29 -4.79 -16.94
CA GLU A 242 -0.31 -3.92 -17.57
C GLU A 242 1.00 -4.00 -16.77
N LEU A 243 2.16 -4.01 -17.44
CA LEU A 243 3.48 -3.96 -16.80
C LEU A 243 4.27 -2.78 -17.38
N HIS A 244 4.67 -1.86 -16.50
CA HIS A 244 5.58 -0.77 -16.83
C HIS A 244 6.94 -1.03 -16.18
N LEU A 245 7.96 -1.25 -17.03
CA LEU A 245 9.35 -1.33 -16.61
C LEU A 245 9.96 0.06 -16.70
N MET A 246 10.39 0.61 -15.57
CA MET A 246 10.97 1.95 -15.45
C MET A 246 12.48 1.83 -15.53
N GLU A 247 13.09 2.38 -16.58
CA GLU A 247 14.51 2.21 -16.85
C GLU A 247 15.38 2.84 -15.74
N GLU A 248 16.30 2.07 -15.17
CA GLU A 248 17.22 2.43 -14.09
C GLU A 248 16.57 2.86 -12.75
N TYR A 249 15.24 2.74 -12.57
CA TYR A 249 14.62 3.05 -11.29
C TYR A 249 14.98 1.98 -10.25
N ASP A 250 15.22 2.44 -9.02
CA ASP A 250 15.53 1.58 -7.89
C ASP A 250 14.27 0.98 -7.23
N HIS A 251 14.45 0.10 -6.24
CA HIS A 251 13.38 -0.59 -5.53
C HIS A 251 12.36 0.35 -4.85
N GLY A 252 12.80 1.48 -4.34
CA GLY A 252 11.98 2.47 -3.64
C GLY A 252 11.53 3.61 -4.53
N PHE A 253 11.90 3.61 -5.83
CA PHE A 253 11.61 4.69 -6.76
C PHE A 253 12.10 6.06 -6.26
N SER A 254 13.24 6.09 -5.55
CA SER A 254 13.69 7.20 -4.70
C SER A 254 13.80 8.55 -5.40
N ARG A 255 14.03 8.57 -6.71
CA ARG A 255 14.21 9.81 -7.52
C ARG A 255 12.95 10.20 -8.29
N HIS A 256 11.90 9.38 -8.28
CA HIS A 256 10.75 9.50 -9.18
C HIS A 256 9.43 9.17 -8.47
N ILE A 257 9.37 9.44 -7.17
CA ILE A 257 8.22 9.09 -6.31
C ILE A 257 6.92 9.68 -6.85
N GLU A 258 6.94 10.94 -7.31
CA GLU A 258 5.77 11.63 -7.84
C GLU A 258 5.24 10.96 -9.10
N GLU A 259 6.12 10.62 -10.05
CA GLU A 259 5.74 9.96 -11.31
C GLU A 259 5.10 8.59 -11.04
N ILE A 260 5.69 7.81 -10.12
CA ILE A 260 5.13 6.50 -9.76
C ILE A 260 3.78 6.65 -9.04
N ALA A 261 3.63 7.66 -8.19
CA ALA A 261 2.37 7.96 -7.52
C ALA A 261 1.27 8.32 -8.54
N ASP A 262 1.60 9.13 -9.56
CA ASP A 262 0.69 9.51 -10.64
C ASP A 262 0.28 8.29 -11.48
N LEU A 263 1.23 7.46 -11.91
CA LEU A 263 0.95 6.25 -12.68
C LEU A 263 0.04 5.29 -11.90
N ALA A 264 0.36 5.04 -10.63
CA ALA A 264 -0.38 4.14 -9.76
C ALA A 264 -1.81 4.65 -9.50
N SER A 265 -1.94 5.94 -9.16
CA SER A 265 -3.25 6.54 -8.88
C SER A 265 -4.13 6.62 -10.13
N ASN A 266 -3.58 6.99 -11.29
CA ASN A 266 -4.33 7.05 -12.55
C ASN A 266 -4.91 5.70 -12.94
N PHE A 267 -4.16 4.60 -12.76
CA PHE A 267 -4.69 3.25 -12.99
C PHE A 267 -5.85 2.94 -12.04
N LEU A 268 -5.69 3.20 -10.74
CA LEU A 268 -6.74 2.97 -9.74
C LEU A 268 -7.98 3.83 -10.00
N ILE A 269 -7.81 5.11 -10.35
CA ILE A 269 -8.92 6.01 -10.71
C ILE A 269 -9.70 5.44 -11.89
N LYS A 270 -9.03 5.06 -12.97
CA LYS A 270 -9.65 4.49 -14.18
C LYS A 270 -10.50 3.24 -13.90
N HIS A 271 -10.10 2.41 -12.94
CA HIS A 271 -10.77 1.12 -12.67
C HIS A 271 -11.74 1.15 -11.49
N LEU A 272 -11.71 2.18 -10.66
CA LEU A 272 -12.60 2.31 -9.50
C LEU A 272 -13.78 3.26 -9.76
N LEU A 273 -13.65 4.24 -10.63
CA LEU A 273 -14.73 5.14 -11.04
C LEU A 273 -15.45 4.62 -12.27
#